data_9faf1b9d9026a25d59b29a778ebee9e4
#
_entry.id   9faf1b9d9026a25d59b29a778ebee9e4
#
_cell.length_a   1.000
_cell.length_b   1.000
_cell.length_c   1.000
_cell.angle_alpha   90.00
_cell.angle_beta   90.00
_cell.angle_gamma   90.00
#
_symmetry.space_group_name_H-M   'P 1'
#
loop_
_entity.id
_entity.type
_entity.pdbx_description
1 polymer ?
#
loop_
_entity_poly.entity_id
_entity_poly.type
_entity_poly.pdbx_seq_one_letter_code
_entity_poly.pdbx_strand_id
1 'polypeptide(L)'
;RPKMLRRVLQTVASMGVPKVILVNSYRVEKSFWQTPFLDPEAIREQLILGLEQSRDSVLPEVIIEKRFKPFVEDRLPALVEGTLGLVGHPGDYPACPRGLDEAVTLAIGPEGGWIPYEIDLLAKAGLQPVQLGARILRVETAVTALLARLF
;
A
#
# COMPACT_ATOMS: atom_id res chain seq x y z
N ARG A 1 13.35 3.70 0.43
CA ARG A 1 14.44 3.61 -0.56
C ARG A 1 13.87 3.78 -1.97
N PRO A 2 14.54 4.51 -2.86
CA PRO A 2 14.05 4.73 -4.22
C PRO A 2 13.84 3.43 -5.01
N LYS A 3 14.71 2.45 -4.79
CA LYS A 3 14.63 1.15 -5.46
C LYS A 3 13.36 0.38 -5.09
N MET A 4 12.99 0.42 -3.83
CA MET A 4 11.76 -0.20 -3.32
C MET A 4 10.52 0.47 -3.94
N LEU A 5 10.48 1.80 -3.95
CA LEU A 5 9.38 2.57 -4.54
C LEU A 5 9.18 2.21 -6.01
N ARG A 6 10.25 2.16 -6.79
CA ARG A 6 10.17 1.78 -8.21
C ARG A 6 9.57 0.40 -8.39
N ARG A 7 10.01 -0.58 -7.59
CA ARG A 7 9.50 -1.95 -7.66
C ARG A 7 8.03 -2.03 -7.28
N VAL A 8 7.62 -1.31 -6.23
CA VAL A 8 6.22 -1.27 -5.79
C VAL A 8 5.34 -0.70 -6.90
N LEU A 9 5.73 0.42 -7.51
CA LEU A 9 4.96 1.04 -8.58
C LEU A 9 4.80 0.11 -9.79
N GLN A 10 5.87 -0.56 -10.21
CA GLN A 10 5.81 -1.54 -11.29
C GLN A 10 4.88 -2.70 -10.93
N THR A 11 4.97 -3.21 -9.72
CA THR A 11 4.16 -4.33 -9.24
C THR A 11 2.67 -3.98 -9.22
N VAL A 12 2.30 -2.85 -8.62
CA VAL A 12 0.88 -2.47 -8.53
C VAL A 12 0.28 -2.24 -9.91
N ALA A 13 1.04 -1.66 -10.83
CA ALA A 13 0.59 -1.48 -12.21
C ALA A 13 0.40 -2.84 -12.90
N SER A 14 1.37 -3.75 -12.77
CA SER A 14 1.30 -5.07 -13.41
C SER A 14 0.20 -5.96 -12.83
N MET A 15 -0.21 -5.73 -11.59
CA MET A 15 -1.27 -6.50 -10.93
C MET A 15 -2.65 -5.83 -11.02
N GLY A 16 -2.76 -4.76 -11.78
CA GLY A 16 -4.05 -4.12 -12.05
C GLY A 16 -4.65 -3.32 -10.90
N VAL A 17 -3.84 -2.86 -9.97
CA VAL A 17 -4.32 -2.01 -8.87
C VAL A 17 -4.70 -0.64 -9.42
N PRO A 18 -5.96 -0.19 -9.26
CA PRO A 18 -6.40 1.05 -9.89
C PRO A 18 -5.99 2.32 -9.16
N LYS A 19 -5.75 2.25 -7.86
CA LYS A 19 -5.41 3.43 -7.05
C LYS A 19 -4.37 3.08 -6.01
N VAL A 20 -3.34 3.91 -5.92
CA VAL A 20 -2.24 3.77 -4.96
C VAL A 20 -2.10 5.07 -4.20
N ILE A 21 -2.03 4.99 -2.87
CA ILE A 21 -1.80 6.16 -2.02
C ILE A 21 -0.49 5.95 -1.28
N LEU A 22 0.46 6.85 -1.53
CA LEU A 22 1.74 6.87 -0.83
C LEU A 22 1.59 7.79 0.37
N VAL A 23 1.49 7.19 1.55
CA VAL A 23 1.21 7.93 2.78
C VAL A 23 2.42 7.93 3.70
N ASN A 24 2.64 9.05 4.39
CA ASN A 24 3.69 9.14 5.39
C ASN A 24 3.28 8.38 6.66
N SER A 25 4.27 7.85 7.37
CA SER A 25 4.08 7.22 8.67
C SER A 25 5.32 7.45 9.53
N TYR A 26 5.23 7.12 10.82
CA TYR A 26 6.27 7.47 11.80
C TYR A 26 7.65 6.91 11.43
N ARG A 27 7.71 5.68 10.93
CA ARG A 27 8.96 5.00 10.61
C ARG A 27 9.45 5.16 9.17
N VAL A 28 8.81 6.06 8.41
CA VAL A 28 9.31 6.44 7.08
C VAL A 28 10.38 7.52 7.27
N GLU A 29 11.54 7.34 6.65
CA GLU A 29 12.60 8.34 6.69
C GLU A 29 12.17 9.61 5.97
N LYS A 30 12.48 10.79 6.55
CA LYS A 30 12.11 12.09 5.96
C LYS A 30 12.67 12.27 4.56
N SER A 31 13.86 11.75 4.30
CA SER A 31 14.52 11.84 2.99
C SER A 31 13.73 11.15 1.88
N PHE A 32 12.87 10.20 2.22
CA PHE A 32 12.02 9.53 1.24
C PHE A 32 11.16 10.54 0.46
N TRP A 33 10.64 11.55 1.15
CA TRP A 33 9.75 12.56 0.53
C TRP A 33 10.49 13.57 -0.36
N GLN A 34 11.82 13.53 -0.36
CA GLN A 34 12.66 14.43 -1.15
C GLN A 34 13.26 13.75 -2.39
N THR A 35 12.97 12.47 -2.61
CA THR A 35 13.51 11.75 -3.75
C THR A 35 12.89 12.25 -5.06
N PRO A 36 13.69 12.39 -6.15
CA PRO A 36 13.16 12.72 -7.47
C PRO A 36 12.27 11.62 -8.05
N PHE A 37 12.30 10.40 -7.50
CA PHE A 37 11.42 9.32 -7.94
C PHE A 37 9.96 9.53 -7.56
N LEU A 38 9.64 10.54 -6.73
CA LEU A 38 8.27 10.95 -6.44
C LEU A 38 7.73 12.00 -7.41
N ASP A 39 8.55 12.49 -8.33
CA ASP A 39 8.07 13.40 -9.36
C ASP A 39 7.04 12.68 -10.24
N PRO A 40 5.97 13.39 -10.68
CA PRO A 40 4.90 12.75 -11.46
C PRO A 40 5.38 12.01 -12.69
N GLU A 41 6.37 12.54 -13.40
CA GLU A 41 6.94 11.89 -14.58
C GLU A 41 7.70 10.62 -14.22
N ALA A 42 8.46 10.63 -13.12
CA ALA A 42 9.19 9.46 -12.66
C ALA A 42 8.23 8.34 -12.21
N ILE A 43 7.16 8.70 -11.50
CA ILE A 43 6.11 7.75 -11.12
C ILE A 43 5.47 7.15 -12.36
N ARG A 44 5.07 7.98 -13.32
CA ARG A 44 4.44 7.53 -14.57
C ARG A 44 5.33 6.54 -15.33
N GLU A 45 6.62 6.81 -15.41
CA GLU A 45 7.58 5.93 -16.07
C GLU A 45 7.57 4.52 -15.46
N GLN A 46 7.58 4.42 -14.13
CA GLN A 46 7.55 3.13 -13.46
C GLN A 46 6.22 2.40 -13.65
N LEU A 47 5.11 3.12 -13.64
CA LEU A 47 3.81 2.54 -13.90
C LEU A 47 3.71 1.97 -15.32
N ILE A 48 4.22 2.70 -16.31
CA ILE A 48 4.24 2.25 -17.70
C ILE A 48 5.07 0.96 -17.84
N LEU A 49 6.23 0.89 -17.20
CA LEU A 49 7.04 -0.33 -17.21
C LEU A 49 6.26 -1.54 -16.66
N GLY A 50 5.50 -1.35 -15.58
CA GLY A 50 4.66 -2.40 -15.04
C GLY A 50 3.54 -2.82 -15.98
N LEU A 51 2.90 -1.85 -16.64
CA LEU A 51 1.83 -2.12 -17.60
C LEU A 51 2.34 -2.87 -18.83
N GLU A 52 3.52 -2.54 -19.31
CA GLU A 52 4.14 -3.24 -20.45
C GLU A 52 4.34 -4.72 -20.14
N GLN A 53 4.72 -5.05 -18.90
CA GLN A 53 4.91 -6.44 -18.49
C GLN A 53 3.60 -7.22 -18.44
N SER A 54 2.51 -6.59 -18.05
CA SER A 54 1.19 -7.24 -17.92
C SER A 54 0.31 -7.09 -19.15
N ARG A 55 0.74 -6.32 -20.13
CA ARG A 55 -0.03 -5.97 -21.34
C ARG A 55 -1.34 -5.26 -21.01
N ASP A 56 -1.36 -4.52 -19.92
CA ASP A 56 -2.48 -3.66 -19.54
C ASP A 56 -2.22 -2.24 -20.07
N SER A 57 -3.28 -1.46 -20.23
CA SER A 57 -3.19 -0.09 -20.75
C SER A 57 -3.77 0.96 -19.81
N VAL A 58 -4.30 0.56 -18.64
CA VAL A 58 -4.90 1.50 -17.70
C VAL A 58 -3.89 1.86 -16.60
N LEU A 59 -3.49 3.15 -16.57
CA LEU A 59 -2.56 3.64 -15.56
C LEU A 59 -3.25 3.74 -14.19
N PRO A 60 -2.62 3.20 -13.11
CA PRO A 60 -3.08 3.47 -11.76
C PRO A 60 -3.04 4.96 -11.45
N GLU A 61 -4.01 5.41 -10.64
CA GLU A 61 -3.94 6.74 -10.03
C GLU A 61 -3.02 6.68 -8.81
N VAL A 62 -2.05 7.58 -8.72
CA VAL A 62 -1.14 7.66 -7.57
C VAL A 62 -1.34 8.99 -6.86
N ILE A 63 -1.65 8.91 -5.57
CA ILE A 63 -1.87 10.07 -4.70
C ILE A 63 -0.79 10.07 -3.62
N ILE A 64 -0.23 11.24 -3.33
CA ILE A 64 0.78 11.41 -2.28
C ILE A 64 0.14 12.11 -1.09
N GLU A 65 0.21 11.49 0.08
CA GLU A 65 -0.32 12.02 1.33
C GLU A 65 0.81 12.12 2.36
N LYS A 66 1.34 13.32 2.56
CA LYS A 66 2.50 13.55 3.42
C LYS A 66 2.17 13.62 4.91
N ARG A 67 0.88 13.64 5.27
CA ARG A 67 0.44 13.75 6.66
C ARG A 67 -0.52 12.61 7.00
N PHE A 68 -0.04 11.69 7.83
CA PHE A 68 -0.77 10.47 8.17
C PHE A 68 -2.12 10.74 8.84
N LYS A 69 -2.10 11.45 9.97
CA LYS A 69 -3.31 11.63 10.79
C LYS A 69 -4.45 12.32 10.05
N PRO A 70 -4.25 13.48 9.39
CA PRO A 70 -5.33 14.11 8.63
C PRO A 70 -5.88 13.21 7.53
N PHE A 71 -5.01 12.49 6.82
CA PHE A 71 -5.45 11.58 5.78
C PHE A 71 -6.33 10.46 6.34
N VAL A 72 -5.86 9.78 7.39
CA VAL A 72 -6.54 8.62 7.96
C VAL A 72 -7.86 9.02 8.62
N GLU A 73 -7.91 10.17 9.29
CA GLU A 73 -9.12 10.62 9.96
C GLU A 73 -10.15 11.23 9.01
N ASP A 74 -9.71 12.00 8.03
CA ASP A 74 -10.61 12.83 7.22
C ASP A 74 -10.93 12.24 5.85
N ARG A 75 -10.03 11.46 5.27
CA ARG A 75 -10.16 10.98 3.89
C ARG A 75 -10.30 9.47 3.75
N LEU A 76 -9.56 8.72 4.55
CA LEU A 76 -9.53 7.26 4.43
C LEU A 76 -10.88 6.60 4.67
N PRO A 77 -11.71 7.01 5.65
CA PRO A 77 -13.00 6.35 5.88
C PRO A 77 -13.89 6.30 4.63
N ALA A 78 -13.93 7.39 3.86
CA ALA A 78 -14.70 7.42 2.62
C ALA A 78 -14.13 6.49 1.55
N LEU A 79 -12.82 6.32 1.51
CA LEU A 79 -12.16 5.40 0.57
C LEU A 79 -12.41 3.94 0.92
N VAL A 80 -12.50 3.63 2.20
CA VAL A 80 -12.74 2.26 2.70
C VAL A 80 -14.22 1.85 2.52
N GLU A 81 -15.13 2.81 2.55
CA GLU A 81 -16.56 2.54 2.44
C GLU A 81 -16.87 1.72 1.20
N GLY A 82 -17.63 0.64 1.38
CA GLY A 82 -17.95 -0.27 0.29
C GLY A 82 -16.85 -1.26 -0.07
N THR A 83 -15.75 -1.27 0.68
CA THR A 83 -14.63 -2.20 0.47
C THR A 83 -14.36 -3.01 1.73
N LEU A 84 -13.62 -4.10 1.59
CA LEU A 84 -13.02 -4.79 2.73
C LEU A 84 -11.71 -4.07 3.08
N GLY A 85 -11.65 -3.48 4.29
CA GLY A 85 -10.46 -2.77 4.75
C GLY A 85 -9.51 -3.69 5.50
N LEU A 86 -8.27 -3.78 5.06
CA LEU A 86 -7.23 -4.61 5.67
C LEU A 86 -5.94 -3.83 5.84
N VAL A 87 -5.22 -4.10 6.93
CA VAL A 87 -3.87 -3.60 7.12
C VAL A 87 -2.94 -4.77 7.41
N GLY A 88 -1.89 -4.91 6.58
CA GLY A 88 -0.88 -5.93 6.78
C GLY A 88 0.03 -5.57 7.95
N HIS A 89 0.07 -6.40 8.98
CA HIS A 89 0.86 -6.14 10.17
C HIS A 89 1.25 -7.45 10.84
N PRO A 90 2.53 -7.66 11.15
CA PRO A 90 2.92 -8.88 11.87
C PRO A 90 2.36 -8.85 13.28
N GLY A 91 1.96 -10.00 13.79
CA GLY A 91 1.44 -10.13 15.15
C GLY A 91 0.35 -11.18 15.26
N ASP A 92 -0.31 -11.19 16.42
CA ASP A 92 -1.39 -12.12 16.70
C ASP A 92 -2.70 -11.59 16.15
N TYR A 93 -2.84 -11.68 14.82
CA TYR A 93 -4.00 -11.23 14.08
C TYR A 93 -4.50 -12.36 13.17
N PRO A 94 -5.75 -12.25 12.69
CA PRO A 94 -6.24 -13.22 11.69
C PRO A 94 -5.34 -13.28 10.46
N ALA A 95 -5.30 -14.44 9.85
CA ALA A 95 -4.57 -14.61 8.59
C ALA A 95 -5.21 -13.77 7.48
N CYS A 96 -4.38 -13.25 6.57
CA CYS A 96 -4.87 -12.55 5.39
C CYS A 96 -5.81 -13.45 4.59
N PRO A 97 -7.00 -12.99 4.19
CA PRO A 97 -7.91 -13.77 3.37
C PRO A 97 -7.32 -14.17 2.01
N ARG A 98 -7.94 -15.14 1.35
CA ARG A 98 -7.52 -15.65 0.05
C ARG A 98 -8.64 -15.55 -0.97
N GLY A 99 -8.28 -15.28 -2.21
CA GLY A 99 -9.18 -15.41 -3.34
C GLY A 99 -10.46 -14.60 -3.22
N LEU A 100 -10.35 -13.35 -2.81
CA LEU A 100 -11.50 -12.48 -2.63
C LEU A 100 -12.04 -12.01 -3.98
N ASP A 101 -13.35 -11.85 -4.05
CA ASP A 101 -14.07 -11.36 -5.24
C ASP A 101 -14.73 -10.01 -4.96
N GLU A 102 -14.21 -9.27 -4.01
CA GLU A 102 -14.74 -7.96 -3.64
C GLU A 102 -13.64 -6.90 -3.65
N ALA A 103 -14.05 -5.63 -3.66
CA ALA A 103 -13.12 -4.53 -3.58
C ALA A 103 -12.44 -4.51 -2.20
N VAL A 104 -11.13 -4.27 -2.19
CA VAL A 104 -10.32 -4.26 -0.98
C VAL A 104 -9.54 -2.95 -0.90
N THR A 105 -9.50 -2.37 0.30
CA THR A 105 -8.57 -1.29 0.65
C THR A 105 -7.50 -1.89 1.54
N LEU A 106 -6.25 -1.90 1.05
CA LEU A 106 -5.13 -2.56 1.72
C LEU A 106 -4.07 -1.54 2.10
N ALA A 107 -3.70 -1.51 3.38
CA ALA A 107 -2.60 -0.68 3.87
C ALA A 107 -1.39 -1.55 4.20
N ILE A 108 -0.22 -1.13 3.75
CA ILE A 108 1.04 -1.82 3.98
C ILE A 108 2.03 -0.81 4.57
N GLY A 109 2.65 -1.15 5.68
CA GLY A 109 3.58 -0.26 6.38
C GLY A 109 4.96 -0.19 5.72
N PRO A 110 5.80 0.74 6.19
CA PRO A 110 7.19 0.84 5.76
C PRO A 110 8.02 -0.33 6.29
N GLU A 111 9.30 -0.38 5.94
CA GLU A 111 10.20 -1.44 6.39
C GLU A 111 10.21 -1.63 7.92
N GLY A 112 10.14 -0.53 8.67
CA GLY A 112 10.05 -0.58 10.13
C GLY A 112 8.68 -0.94 10.67
N GLY A 113 7.67 -1.05 9.82
CA GLY A 113 6.28 -1.37 10.18
C GLY A 113 5.50 -0.18 10.71
N TRP A 114 4.26 -0.45 11.08
CA TRP A 114 3.38 0.52 11.72
C TRP A 114 3.67 0.60 13.22
N ILE A 115 3.51 1.78 13.81
CA ILE A 115 3.50 1.90 15.28
C ILE A 115 2.06 1.66 15.81
N PRO A 116 1.89 1.30 17.11
CA PRO A 116 0.57 1.00 17.66
C PRO A 116 -0.47 2.11 17.45
N TYR A 117 -0.07 3.36 17.58
CA TYR A 117 -0.93 4.52 17.36
C TYR A 117 -1.53 4.50 15.94
N GLU A 118 -0.71 4.17 14.94
CA GLU A 118 -1.15 4.11 13.55
C GLU A 118 -2.13 2.97 13.31
N ILE A 119 -1.85 1.80 13.87
CA ILE A 119 -2.76 0.65 13.78
C ILE A 119 -4.13 0.99 14.38
N ASP A 120 -4.15 1.69 15.52
CA ASP A 120 -5.40 2.09 16.16
C ASP A 120 -6.20 3.06 15.28
N LEU A 121 -5.53 4.05 14.68
CA LEU A 121 -6.18 4.99 13.77
C LEU A 121 -6.70 4.30 12.51
N LEU A 122 -5.92 3.40 11.93
CA LEU A 122 -6.34 2.63 10.76
C LEU A 122 -7.55 1.75 11.07
N ALA A 123 -7.57 1.13 12.26
CA ALA A 123 -8.72 0.33 12.69
C ALA A 123 -9.99 1.18 12.82
N LYS A 124 -9.87 2.38 13.37
CA LYS A 124 -11.00 3.33 13.48
C LYS A 124 -11.50 3.77 12.10
N ALA A 125 -10.62 3.83 11.11
CA ALA A 125 -10.99 4.17 9.74
C ALA A 125 -11.61 3.00 8.96
N GLY A 126 -11.62 1.79 9.54
CA GLY A 126 -12.25 0.63 8.93
C GLY A 126 -11.29 -0.45 8.42
N LEU A 127 -10.01 -0.37 8.76
CA LEU A 127 -9.01 -1.35 8.32
C LEU A 127 -8.67 -2.32 9.45
N GLN A 128 -8.86 -3.61 9.22
CA GLN A 128 -8.58 -4.65 10.19
C GLN A 128 -7.18 -5.24 9.97
N PRO A 129 -6.38 -5.39 11.04
CA PRO A 129 -5.05 -6.01 10.91
C PRO A 129 -5.15 -7.47 10.51
N VAL A 130 -4.30 -7.87 9.57
CA VAL A 130 -4.14 -9.26 9.14
C VAL A 130 -2.66 -9.60 9.02
N GLN A 131 -2.30 -10.87 9.19
CA GLN A 131 -0.90 -11.31 9.12
C GLN A 131 -0.68 -12.28 7.95
N LEU A 132 0.56 -12.36 7.49
CA LEU A 132 1.01 -13.26 6.42
C LEU A 132 1.91 -14.38 6.91
N GLY A 133 2.01 -14.59 8.21
CA GLY A 133 2.89 -15.56 8.83
C GLY A 133 3.91 -14.89 9.75
N ALA A 134 4.83 -15.70 10.29
CA ALA A 134 5.75 -15.25 11.32
C ALA A 134 6.95 -14.42 10.79
N ARG A 135 7.15 -14.40 9.49
CA ARG A 135 8.32 -13.73 8.90
C ARG A 135 8.03 -12.27 8.59
N ILE A 136 9.04 -11.43 8.85
CA ILE A 136 8.99 -10.02 8.47
C ILE A 136 9.39 -9.93 6.99
N LEU A 137 8.50 -9.35 6.17
CA LEU A 137 8.74 -9.22 4.73
C LEU A 137 9.16 -7.79 4.39
N ARG A 138 9.98 -7.66 3.34
CA ARG A 138 10.24 -6.36 2.75
C ARG A 138 8.96 -5.81 2.15
N VAL A 139 8.84 -4.48 2.05
CA VAL A 139 7.63 -3.82 1.53
C VAL A 139 7.26 -4.35 0.14
N GLU A 140 8.21 -4.40 -0.79
CA GLU A 140 7.94 -4.90 -2.14
C GLU A 140 7.48 -6.36 -2.14
N THR A 141 8.02 -7.19 -1.25
CA THR A 141 7.59 -8.58 -1.11
C THR A 141 6.20 -8.67 -0.48
N ALA A 142 5.92 -7.86 0.55
CA ALA A 142 4.62 -7.82 1.21
C ALA A 142 3.52 -7.38 0.23
N VAL A 143 3.79 -6.38 -0.60
CA VAL A 143 2.83 -5.92 -1.61
C VAL A 143 2.47 -7.07 -2.55
N THR A 144 3.46 -7.73 -3.12
CA THR A 144 3.23 -8.85 -4.04
C THR A 144 2.51 -10.00 -3.35
N ALA A 145 2.96 -10.40 -2.15
CA ALA A 145 2.39 -11.53 -1.43
C ALA A 145 0.92 -11.28 -1.03
N LEU A 146 0.61 -10.08 -0.52
CA LEU A 146 -0.75 -9.74 -0.13
C LEU A 146 -1.68 -9.68 -1.33
N LEU A 147 -1.28 -9.02 -2.40
CA LEU A 147 -2.09 -8.92 -3.60
C LEU A 147 -2.34 -10.28 -4.24
N ALA A 148 -1.31 -11.12 -4.34
CA ALA A 148 -1.43 -12.47 -4.90
C ALA A 148 -2.33 -13.37 -4.05
N ARG A 149 -2.30 -13.20 -2.73
CA ARG A 149 -3.12 -13.98 -1.82
C ARG A 149 -4.59 -13.54 -1.84
N LEU A 150 -4.84 -12.23 -1.88
CA LEU A 150 -6.19 -11.67 -1.86
C LEU A 150 -6.95 -11.97 -3.15
N PHE A 151 -6.28 -11.95 -4.26
CA PHE A 151 -6.88 -12.08 -5.57
C PHE A 151 -6.26 -13.22 -6.39
#